data_d4a69ecaaab3290d09efe28455384f90
#
_entry.id   d4a69ecaaab3290d09efe28455384f90
#
_cell.length_a   1.000
_cell.length_b   1.000
_cell.length_c   1.000
_cell.angle_alpha   90.00
_cell.angle_beta   90.00
_cell.angle_gamma   90.00
#
_symmetry.space_group_name_H-M   'P 1'
#
loop_
_entity.id
_entity.type
_entity.pdbx_description
1 polymer ?
#
loop_
_entity_poly.entity_id
_entity_poly.type
_entity_poly.pdbx_seq_one_letter_code
_entity_poly.pdbx_strand_id
1 'polypeptide(L)'
;MFDESGLPPAVGGVKRKFKSNNIMGKIIGIDLGTTNSCVAVMEGNQPTVIINNEGQRTTPSVVAFTDGGERKIGNPAKRQAITNPNNTIFSIKRFMGEPYDVVTKEIERMPYKVVRGENNTTRVDINGKLYTPQEISAMILQKMKKTAEEYLRQDVSGSSPRYLRKAGTAPGNAGGRDISRRRNRTGRCR
;
A
#
# COMPACT_ATOMS: atom_id res chain seq x y z
N MET A 1 29.12 50.47 28.86
CA MET A 1 30.56 50.34 29.07
C MET A 1 31.03 49.31 28.06
N PHE A 2 31.60 49.73 26.93
CA PHE A 2 32.12 48.85 25.89
C PHE A 2 33.53 48.44 26.30
N ASP A 3 33.95 47.21 26.01
CA ASP A 3 35.33 46.81 26.18
C ASP A 3 36.22 47.39 25.07
N GLU A 4 37.50 47.37 25.25
CA GLU A 4 38.47 47.99 24.32
C GLU A 4 38.48 47.38 22.89
N SER A 5 37.71 46.30 22.61
CA SER A 5 37.60 45.63 21.31
C SER A 5 36.35 46.02 20.49
N GLY A 6 35.42 46.78 21.05
CA GLY A 6 34.27 47.34 20.36
C GLY A 6 33.23 46.30 19.90
N LEU A 7 33.29 45.05 20.38
CA LEU A 7 32.38 44.01 20.00
C LEU A 7 31.29 43.80 21.09
N PRO A 8 30.05 43.56 20.70
CA PRO A 8 29.00 43.27 21.67
C PRO A 8 29.26 41.91 22.35
N PRO A 9 28.85 41.71 23.62
CA PRO A 9 29.05 40.47 24.32
C PRO A 9 28.37 39.32 23.59
N ALA A 10 29.08 38.21 23.44
CA ALA A 10 28.58 36.99 22.79
C ALA A 10 27.28 36.52 23.49
N VAL A 11 26.18 36.60 22.78
CA VAL A 11 24.87 36.06 23.21
C VAL A 11 25.06 34.56 23.42
N GLY A 12 24.88 34.14 24.65
CA GLY A 12 25.04 32.75 25.11
C GLY A 12 24.38 31.77 24.15
N GLY A 13 25.16 30.94 23.49
CA GLY A 13 24.69 29.91 22.58
C GLY A 13 23.84 28.92 23.32
N VAL A 14 22.52 28.99 23.11
CA VAL A 14 21.59 27.94 23.47
C VAL A 14 21.99 26.67 22.71
N LYS A 15 22.78 25.81 23.36
CA LYS A 15 23.03 24.46 22.88
C LYS A 15 21.68 23.74 22.79
N ARG A 16 21.02 23.83 21.64
CA ARG A 16 19.89 22.93 21.33
C ARG A 16 20.47 21.53 21.31
N LYS A 17 20.23 20.78 22.38
CA LYS A 17 20.41 19.34 22.37
C LYS A 17 19.42 18.80 21.31
N PHE A 18 19.93 18.56 20.12
CA PHE A 18 19.26 17.66 19.21
C PHE A 18 19.19 16.31 19.92
N LYS A 19 18.04 16.00 20.50
CA LYS A 19 17.75 14.62 20.81
C LYS A 19 17.79 13.89 19.48
N SER A 20 18.82 13.12 19.27
CA SER A 20 18.86 12.06 18.28
C SER A 20 17.76 11.06 18.68
N ASN A 21 16.52 11.36 18.32
CA ASN A 21 15.50 10.33 18.29
C ASN A 21 15.96 9.37 17.22
N ASN A 22 16.42 8.23 17.65
CA ASN A 22 16.62 7.06 16.80
C ASN A 22 15.25 6.75 16.19
N ILE A 23 14.96 7.37 15.04
CA ILE A 23 13.72 7.12 14.28
C ILE A 23 13.96 5.81 13.53
N MET A 24 13.93 4.71 14.28
CA MET A 24 13.61 3.42 13.67
C MET A 24 12.16 3.55 13.22
N GLY A 25 11.98 3.86 11.93
CA GLY A 25 10.66 3.97 11.34
C GLY A 25 9.87 2.71 11.65
N LYS A 26 8.69 2.86 12.26
CA LYS A 26 7.84 1.71 12.54
C LYS A 26 7.49 1.01 11.22
N ILE A 27 7.64 -0.30 11.22
CA ILE A 27 7.27 -1.13 10.06
C ILE A 27 5.77 -1.34 10.10
N ILE A 28 5.10 -0.99 9.01
CA ILE A 28 3.69 -1.30 8.81
C ILE A 28 3.54 -2.40 7.76
N GLY A 29 2.57 -3.28 7.95
CA GLY A 29 2.14 -4.26 6.96
C GLY A 29 0.81 -3.84 6.37
N ILE A 30 0.67 -3.86 5.04
CA ILE A 30 -0.59 -3.60 4.36
C ILE A 30 -0.99 -4.84 3.56
N ASP A 31 -2.20 -5.32 3.78
CA ASP A 31 -2.86 -6.28 2.91
C ASP A 31 -3.84 -5.54 1.99
N LEU A 32 -3.47 -5.46 0.72
CA LEU A 32 -4.32 -4.91 -0.32
C LEU A 32 -5.22 -6.04 -0.87
N GLY A 33 -6.41 -6.19 -0.33
CA GLY A 33 -7.37 -7.17 -0.79
C GLY A 33 -8.20 -6.68 -1.98
N THR A 34 -8.85 -7.61 -2.70
CA THR A 34 -9.76 -7.27 -3.83
C THR A 34 -11.01 -6.53 -3.33
N THR A 35 -11.56 -6.95 -2.20
CA THR A 35 -12.79 -6.38 -1.62
C THR A 35 -12.51 -5.44 -0.46
N ASN A 36 -11.64 -5.85 0.46
CA ASN A 36 -11.27 -5.08 1.64
C ASN A 36 -9.75 -5.10 1.81
N SER A 37 -9.21 -4.01 2.32
CA SER A 37 -7.80 -3.87 2.70
C SER A 37 -7.66 -3.65 4.20
N CYS A 38 -6.52 -4.03 4.77
CA CYS A 38 -6.20 -3.72 6.16
C CYS A 38 -4.74 -3.30 6.31
N VAL A 39 -4.45 -2.65 7.42
CA VAL A 39 -3.09 -2.26 7.80
C VAL A 39 -2.80 -2.71 9.22
N ALA A 40 -1.60 -3.18 9.47
CA ALA A 40 -1.12 -3.64 10.76
C ALA A 40 0.23 -3.02 11.09
N VAL A 41 0.51 -2.94 12.37
CA VAL A 41 1.81 -2.51 12.92
C VAL A 41 2.33 -3.57 13.87
N MET A 42 3.64 -3.65 14.03
CA MET A 42 4.25 -4.46 15.07
C MET A 42 4.25 -3.70 16.39
N GLU A 43 3.56 -4.23 17.37
CA GLU A 43 3.57 -3.77 18.77
C GLU A 43 4.22 -4.84 19.63
N GLY A 44 5.44 -4.53 20.13
CA GLY A 44 6.30 -5.57 20.67
C GLY A 44 6.63 -6.62 19.60
N ASN A 45 6.30 -7.89 19.87
CA ASN A 45 6.52 -9.02 18.95
C ASN A 45 5.21 -9.52 18.29
N GLN A 46 4.11 -8.76 18.40
CA GLN A 46 2.81 -9.18 17.86
C GLN A 46 2.33 -8.19 16.79
N PRO A 47 1.78 -8.69 15.66
CA PRO A 47 1.14 -7.84 14.68
C PRO A 47 -0.24 -7.41 15.19
N THR A 48 -0.47 -6.10 15.28
CA THR A 48 -1.75 -5.50 15.67
C THR A 48 -2.40 -4.86 14.47
N VAL A 49 -3.62 -5.30 14.12
CA VAL A 49 -4.38 -4.69 13.03
C VAL A 49 -4.95 -3.36 13.52
N ILE A 50 -4.64 -2.31 12.79
CA ILE A 50 -5.05 -0.94 13.11
C ILE A 50 -6.55 -0.76 12.82
N ILE A 51 -7.25 -0.16 13.79
CA ILE A 51 -8.65 0.27 13.61
C ILE A 51 -8.64 1.62 12.90
N ASN A 52 -9.41 1.73 11.82
CA ASN A 52 -9.52 2.97 11.07
C ASN A 52 -10.41 4.00 11.82
N ASN A 53 -10.48 5.22 11.31
CA ASN A 53 -11.28 6.31 11.89
C ASN A 53 -12.81 6.07 11.87
N GLU A 54 -13.26 4.97 11.24
CA GLU A 54 -14.64 4.52 11.22
C GLU A 54 -14.90 3.35 12.20
N GLY A 55 -13.94 3.04 13.06
CA GLY A 55 -14.03 1.96 14.05
C GLY A 55 -13.88 0.54 13.47
N GLN A 56 -13.41 0.40 12.23
CA GLN A 56 -13.32 -0.88 11.54
C GLN A 56 -11.86 -1.33 11.36
N ARG A 57 -11.62 -2.63 11.43
CA ARG A 57 -10.30 -3.23 11.19
C ARG A 57 -9.96 -3.39 9.70
N THR A 58 -10.95 -3.25 8.84
CA THR A 58 -10.79 -3.31 7.38
C THR A 58 -11.40 -2.08 6.74
N THR A 59 -10.87 -1.72 5.57
CA THR A 59 -11.38 -0.62 4.76
C THR A 59 -11.75 -1.17 3.39
N PRO A 60 -12.95 -0.92 2.86
CA PRO A 60 -13.33 -1.34 1.52
C PRO A 60 -12.34 -0.87 0.47
N SER A 61 -11.92 -1.76 -0.43
CA SER A 61 -11.01 -1.46 -1.55
C SER A 61 -11.79 -0.78 -2.69
N VAL A 62 -12.40 0.36 -2.38
CA VAL A 62 -13.28 1.12 -3.27
C VAL A 62 -12.78 2.56 -3.35
N VAL A 63 -12.71 3.09 -4.57
CA VAL A 63 -12.36 4.49 -4.86
C VAL A 63 -13.47 5.11 -5.67
N ALA A 64 -14.00 6.24 -5.25
CA ALA A 64 -15.02 6.97 -5.98
C ALA A 64 -14.53 8.40 -6.31
N PHE A 65 -14.89 8.86 -7.48
CA PHE A 65 -14.63 10.21 -7.97
C PHE A 65 -15.94 11.01 -8.01
N THR A 66 -15.93 12.18 -7.40
CA THR A 66 -17.08 13.08 -7.46
C THR A 66 -16.98 14.02 -8.66
N ASP A 67 -18.08 14.61 -9.06
CA ASP A 67 -18.12 15.58 -10.16
C ASP A 67 -17.24 16.81 -9.88
N GLY A 68 -17.03 17.16 -8.62
CA GLY A 68 -16.09 18.20 -8.18
C GLY A 68 -14.61 17.79 -8.19
N GLY A 69 -14.28 16.58 -8.68
CA GLY A 69 -12.90 16.08 -8.74
C GLY A 69 -12.34 15.56 -7.41
N GLU A 70 -13.13 15.56 -6.33
CA GLU A 70 -12.74 14.97 -5.05
C GLU A 70 -12.72 13.45 -5.15
N ARG A 71 -11.76 12.82 -4.47
CA ARG A 71 -11.64 11.37 -4.36
C ARG A 71 -12.09 10.90 -2.98
N LYS A 72 -13.01 9.94 -2.95
CA LYS A 72 -13.44 9.23 -1.75
C LYS A 72 -12.89 7.81 -1.76
N ILE A 73 -12.47 7.29 -0.61
CA ILE A 73 -11.89 5.96 -0.50
C ILE A 73 -12.50 5.25 0.72
N GLY A 74 -12.75 3.94 0.58
CA GLY A 74 -13.32 3.13 1.64
C GLY A 74 -14.84 3.23 1.73
N ASN A 75 -15.40 3.30 2.93
CA ASN A 75 -16.85 3.33 3.13
C ASN A 75 -17.55 4.54 2.49
N PRO A 76 -17.00 5.77 2.50
CA PRO A 76 -17.62 6.88 1.76
C PRO A 76 -17.74 6.59 0.26
N ALA A 77 -16.72 5.97 -0.34
CA ALA A 77 -16.76 5.56 -1.74
C ALA A 77 -17.78 4.44 -1.97
N LYS A 78 -17.82 3.45 -1.09
CA LYS A 78 -18.78 2.34 -1.18
C LYS A 78 -20.22 2.82 -1.11
N ARG A 79 -20.53 3.79 -0.25
CA ARG A 79 -21.88 4.40 -0.19
C ARG A 79 -22.23 5.13 -1.48
N GLN A 80 -21.27 5.78 -2.12
CA GLN A 80 -21.48 6.48 -3.39
C GLN A 80 -21.74 5.53 -4.57
N ALA A 81 -21.39 4.26 -4.48
CA ALA A 81 -21.59 3.27 -5.55
C ALA A 81 -23.06 3.14 -6.00
N ILE A 82 -24.01 3.47 -5.12
CA ILE A 82 -25.46 3.40 -5.42
C ILE A 82 -25.88 4.58 -6.32
N THR A 83 -25.36 5.77 -6.05
CA THR A 83 -25.75 7.02 -6.74
C THR A 83 -24.86 7.37 -7.92
N ASN A 84 -23.60 6.92 -7.87
CA ASN A 84 -22.61 7.20 -8.92
C ASN A 84 -21.77 5.94 -9.23
N PRO A 85 -22.40 4.89 -9.76
CA PRO A 85 -21.70 3.62 -10.05
C PRO A 85 -20.60 3.76 -11.11
N ASN A 86 -20.80 4.62 -12.12
CA ASN A 86 -19.86 4.78 -13.24
C ASN A 86 -18.50 5.37 -12.81
N ASN A 87 -18.49 6.17 -11.75
CA ASN A 87 -17.29 6.80 -11.21
C ASN A 87 -16.83 6.17 -9.88
N THR A 88 -17.36 4.96 -9.54
CA THR A 88 -16.99 4.23 -8.32
C THR A 88 -16.35 2.91 -8.68
N ILE A 89 -15.05 2.81 -8.44
CA ILE A 89 -14.20 1.71 -8.84
C ILE A 89 -14.00 0.76 -7.67
N PHE A 90 -14.28 -0.52 -7.89
CA PHE A 90 -14.05 -1.62 -6.95
C PHE A 90 -13.48 -2.84 -7.69
N SER A 91 -13.01 -3.83 -6.95
CA SER A 91 -12.39 -5.05 -7.51
C SER A 91 -11.24 -4.81 -8.49
N ILE A 92 -10.62 -3.63 -8.45
CA ILE A 92 -9.57 -3.21 -9.39
C ILE A 92 -8.37 -4.15 -9.43
N LYS A 93 -8.12 -4.88 -8.32
CA LYS A 93 -7.02 -5.84 -8.22
C LYS A 93 -7.13 -6.98 -9.25
N ARG A 94 -8.34 -7.28 -9.76
CA ARG A 94 -8.56 -8.30 -10.78
C ARG A 94 -7.95 -7.93 -12.14
N PHE A 95 -7.79 -6.64 -12.39
CA PHE A 95 -7.21 -6.10 -13.62
C PHE A 95 -5.70 -5.82 -13.52
N MET A 96 -5.12 -6.00 -12.33
CA MET A 96 -3.72 -5.65 -12.10
C MET A 96 -2.77 -6.64 -12.76
N GLY A 97 -2.05 -6.16 -13.79
CA GLY A 97 -1.09 -6.96 -14.52
C GLY A 97 -1.69 -7.89 -15.58
N GLU A 98 -3.01 -7.80 -15.79
CA GLU A 98 -3.71 -8.63 -16.77
C GLU A 98 -3.90 -7.88 -18.10
N PRO A 99 -3.69 -8.55 -19.25
CA PRO A 99 -4.03 -8.02 -20.56
C PRO A 99 -5.55 -7.80 -20.70
N TYR A 100 -5.95 -6.77 -21.44
CA TYR A 100 -7.36 -6.43 -21.65
C TYR A 100 -8.19 -7.59 -22.20
N ASP A 101 -7.65 -8.34 -23.16
CA ASP A 101 -8.37 -9.45 -23.81
C ASP A 101 -8.65 -10.62 -22.86
N VAL A 102 -7.86 -10.79 -21.83
CA VAL A 102 -8.01 -11.88 -20.85
C VAL A 102 -9.15 -11.57 -19.86
N VAL A 103 -9.38 -10.29 -19.57
CA VAL A 103 -10.31 -9.85 -18.50
C VAL A 103 -11.67 -9.38 -19.04
N THR A 104 -11.99 -9.63 -20.30
CA THR A 104 -13.23 -9.16 -20.94
C THR A 104 -14.50 -9.60 -20.18
N LYS A 105 -14.55 -10.86 -19.70
CA LYS A 105 -15.68 -11.37 -18.90
C LYS A 105 -15.84 -10.67 -17.55
N GLU A 106 -14.73 -10.23 -16.96
CA GLU A 106 -14.77 -9.46 -15.71
C GLU A 106 -15.21 -8.01 -15.99
N ILE A 107 -14.78 -7.44 -17.13
CA ILE A 107 -15.15 -6.09 -17.56
C ILE A 107 -16.66 -5.96 -17.73
N GLU A 108 -17.31 -6.94 -18.36
CA GLU A 108 -18.78 -6.97 -18.57
C GLU A 108 -19.59 -6.88 -17.28
N ARG A 109 -18.99 -7.25 -16.15
CA ARG A 109 -19.63 -7.22 -14.81
C ARG A 109 -19.42 -5.92 -14.08
N MET A 110 -18.57 -5.02 -14.61
CA MET A 110 -18.26 -3.76 -13.92
C MET A 110 -19.21 -2.65 -14.40
N PRO A 111 -19.74 -1.84 -13.46
CA PRO A 111 -20.59 -0.71 -13.81
C PRO A 111 -19.80 0.48 -14.36
N TYR A 112 -18.49 0.53 -14.10
CA TYR A 112 -17.61 1.59 -14.55
C TYR A 112 -16.92 1.21 -15.87
N LYS A 113 -16.53 2.20 -16.65
CA LYS A 113 -15.98 2.00 -17.97
C LYS A 113 -14.53 1.54 -17.94
N VAL A 114 -14.27 0.36 -18.48
CA VAL A 114 -12.93 -0.20 -18.63
C VAL A 114 -12.61 -0.22 -20.14
N VAL A 115 -11.44 0.27 -20.51
CA VAL A 115 -11.01 0.42 -21.89
C VAL A 115 -9.64 -0.23 -22.12
N ARG A 116 -9.37 -0.57 -23.38
CA ARG A 116 -8.05 -1.03 -23.80
C ARG A 116 -7.10 0.16 -23.89
N GLY A 117 -5.97 0.06 -23.20
CA GLY A 117 -4.86 1.00 -23.33
C GLY A 117 -3.80 0.49 -24.32
N GLU A 118 -2.71 1.22 -24.42
CA GLU A 118 -1.55 0.83 -25.20
C GLU A 118 -1.01 -0.54 -24.75
N ASN A 119 -0.45 -1.29 -25.70
CA ASN A 119 0.11 -2.63 -25.48
C ASN A 119 -0.88 -3.61 -24.82
N ASN A 120 -2.15 -3.53 -25.18
CA ASN A 120 -3.21 -4.39 -24.64
C ASN A 120 -3.38 -4.30 -23.12
N THR A 121 -3.01 -3.17 -22.52
CA THR A 121 -3.17 -2.95 -21.07
C THR A 121 -4.61 -2.58 -20.72
N THR A 122 -5.03 -2.92 -19.50
CA THR A 122 -6.34 -2.53 -18.98
C THR A 122 -6.28 -1.12 -18.40
N ARG A 123 -7.23 -0.25 -18.74
CA ARG A 123 -7.39 1.10 -18.21
C ARG A 123 -8.82 1.34 -17.75
N VAL A 124 -9.00 2.20 -16.75
CA VAL A 124 -10.32 2.65 -16.31
C VAL A 124 -10.51 4.10 -16.77
N ASP A 125 -11.60 4.34 -17.47
CA ASP A 125 -11.98 5.68 -17.96
C ASP A 125 -12.94 6.33 -16.95
N ILE A 126 -12.51 7.44 -16.36
CA ILE A 126 -13.29 8.21 -15.40
C ILE A 126 -13.38 9.64 -15.91
N ASN A 127 -14.54 10.03 -16.41
CA ASN A 127 -14.79 11.37 -16.96
C ASN A 127 -13.76 11.76 -18.04
N GLY A 128 -13.37 10.82 -18.90
CA GLY A 128 -12.39 11.04 -19.98
C GLY A 128 -10.93 10.97 -19.53
N LYS A 129 -10.66 10.74 -18.25
CA LYS A 129 -9.31 10.52 -17.75
C LYS A 129 -9.04 9.02 -17.55
N LEU A 130 -7.94 8.54 -18.13
CA LEU A 130 -7.55 7.15 -18.06
C LEU A 130 -6.65 6.88 -16.84
N TYR A 131 -7.03 5.89 -16.06
CA TYR A 131 -6.27 5.42 -14.91
C TYR A 131 -5.84 3.98 -15.09
N THR A 132 -4.64 3.66 -14.64
CA THR A 132 -4.18 2.28 -14.53
C THR A 132 -4.77 1.62 -13.28
N PRO A 133 -4.92 0.28 -13.26
CA PRO A 133 -5.25 -0.46 -12.04
C PRO A 133 -4.26 -0.18 -10.90
N GLN A 134 -2.99 0.05 -11.23
CA GLN A 134 -1.94 0.38 -10.27
C GLN A 134 -2.16 1.75 -9.62
N GLU A 135 -2.54 2.77 -10.39
CA GLU A 135 -2.84 4.11 -9.86
C GLU A 135 -4.05 4.08 -8.91
N ILE A 136 -5.11 3.38 -9.28
CA ILE A 136 -6.29 3.21 -8.39
C ILE A 136 -5.89 2.45 -7.11
N SER A 137 -5.08 1.40 -7.24
CA SER A 137 -4.58 0.65 -6.08
C SER A 137 -3.67 1.49 -5.18
N ALA A 138 -2.86 2.37 -5.77
CA ALA A 138 -2.02 3.30 -5.01
C ALA A 138 -2.84 4.28 -4.16
N MET A 139 -4.02 4.70 -4.64
CA MET A 139 -4.93 5.54 -3.85
C MET A 139 -5.41 4.81 -2.59
N ILE A 140 -5.72 3.51 -2.69
CA ILE A 140 -6.11 2.69 -1.54
C ILE A 140 -4.93 2.56 -0.57
N LEU A 141 -3.73 2.30 -1.08
CA LEU A 141 -2.52 2.21 -0.26
C LEU A 141 -2.20 3.52 0.47
N GLN A 142 -2.41 4.67 -0.18
CA GLN A 142 -2.29 5.99 0.45
C GLN A 142 -3.27 6.15 1.63
N LYS A 143 -4.52 5.69 1.48
CA LYS A 143 -5.49 5.69 2.59
C LYS A 143 -5.04 4.80 3.74
N MET A 144 -4.49 3.61 3.44
CA MET A 144 -3.95 2.70 4.47
C MET A 144 -2.76 3.32 5.20
N LYS A 145 -1.84 3.96 4.45
CA LYS A 145 -0.72 4.70 5.02
C LYS A 145 -1.22 5.79 5.97
N LYS A 146 -2.15 6.63 5.51
CA LYS A 146 -2.73 7.70 6.35
C LYS A 146 -3.39 7.15 7.61
N THR A 147 -4.13 6.03 7.52
CA THR A 147 -4.70 5.36 8.69
C THR A 147 -3.63 4.92 9.69
N ALA A 148 -2.49 4.42 9.21
CA ALA A 148 -1.38 4.05 10.07
C ALA A 148 -0.71 5.26 10.72
N GLU A 149 -0.52 6.35 9.99
CA GLU A 149 0.06 7.60 10.50
C GLU A 149 -0.83 8.24 11.58
N GLU A 150 -2.15 8.26 11.37
CA GLU A 150 -3.13 8.72 12.36
C GLU A 150 -3.08 7.89 13.65
N TYR A 151 -2.99 6.57 13.55
CA TYR A 151 -2.88 5.66 14.69
C TYR A 151 -1.56 5.83 15.44
N LEU A 152 -0.45 5.89 14.71
CA LEU A 152 0.89 5.99 15.27
C LEU A 152 1.24 7.39 15.76
N ARG A 153 0.47 8.41 15.37
CA ARG A 153 0.73 9.85 15.61
C ARG A 153 2.13 10.28 15.16
N GLN A 154 2.62 9.68 14.08
CA GLN A 154 3.90 9.99 13.46
C GLN A 154 3.86 9.64 11.97
N ASP A 155 4.67 10.32 11.19
CA ASP A 155 4.80 10.01 9.77
C ASP A 155 5.44 8.63 9.58
N VAL A 156 4.85 7.84 8.70
CA VAL A 156 5.46 6.60 8.23
C VAL A 156 6.34 6.96 7.04
N SER A 157 7.59 7.33 7.32
CA SER A 157 8.61 7.56 6.30
C SER A 157 9.10 6.22 5.75
N GLY A 158 8.30 5.59 4.91
CA GLY A 158 8.63 4.31 4.33
C GLY A 158 8.97 4.44 2.86
N SER A 159 10.20 4.70 2.53
CA SER A 159 10.78 4.37 1.23
C SER A 159 11.20 2.89 1.14
N SER A 160 10.74 2.02 2.03
CA SER A 160 11.05 0.60 1.97
C SER A 160 9.97 -0.13 1.17
N PRO A 161 10.30 -0.71 0.01
CA PRO A 161 9.35 -1.46 -0.82
C PRO A 161 8.86 -2.78 -0.18
N ARG A 162 9.16 -3.00 1.09
CA ARG A 162 8.82 -4.26 1.79
C ARG A 162 7.35 -4.40 2.17
N TYR A 163 6.57 -3.33 2.22
CA TYR A 163 5.14 -3.38 2.53
C TYR A 163 4.23 -3.64 1.33
N LEU A 164 4.80 -3.75 0.12
CA LEU A 164 4.09 -4.16 -1.09
C LEU A 164 4.18 -5.66 -1.37
N ARG A 165 4.52 -6.50 -0.38
CA ARG A 165 4.45 -7.96 -0.59
C ARG A 165 2.99 -8.37 -0.75
N LYS A 166 2.68 -8.89 -1.93
CA LYS A 166 1.47 -9.63 -2.21
C LYS A 166 1.23 -10.66 -1.09
N ALA A 167 0.18 -10.50 -0.28
CA ALA A 167 -0.26 -11.58 0.58
C ALA A 167 -0.58 -12.77 -0.33
N GLY A 168 0.22 -13.83 -0.26
CA GLY A 168 -0.03 -15.04 -1.06
C GLY A 168 1.15 -15.70 -1.74
N THR A 169 2.33 -15.09 -1.77
CA THR A 169 3.56 -15.82 -2.12
C THR A 169 4.40 -16.00 -0.87
N ALA A 170 4.18 -17.10 -0.18
CA ALA A 170 5.21 -17.65 0.70
C ALA A 170 6.52 -17.69 -0.10
N PRO A 171 7.69 -17.38 0.49
CA PRO A 171 8.95 -17.61 -0.17
C PRO A 171 8.98 -19.11 -0.49
N GLY A 172 8.88 -19.44 -1.77
CA GLY A 172 9.22 -20.76 -2.22
C GLY A 172 10.59 -21.05 -1.66
N ASN A 173 10.68 -22.14 -0.96
CA ASN A 173 11.90 -22.65 -0.38
C ASN A 173 12.90 -22.89 -1.52
N ALA A 174 13.63 -21.84 -1.91
CA ALA A 174 14.77 -21.92 -2.82
C ALA A 174 15.95 -22.48 -2.03
N GLY A 175 15.82 -23.73 -1.66
CA GLY A 175 16.77 -24.51 -0.89
C GLY A 175 16.55 -26.00 -1.10
N GLY A 176 16.12 -26.38 -2.27
CA GLY A 176 16.23 -27.75 -2.76
C GLY A 176 17.70 -28.06 -2.93
N ARG A 177 18.35 -28.53 -1.86
CA ARG A 177 19.60 -29.26 -1.99
C ARG A 177 19.28 -30.51 -2.80
N ASP A 178 19.77 -30.50 -4.02
CA ASP A 178 19.89 -31.68 -4.88
C ASP A 178 20.65 -32.78 -4.13
N ILE A 179 19.92 -33.73 -3.56
CA ILE A 179 20.44 -34.97 -2.97
C ILE A 179 20.35 -36.11 -4.00
N SER A 180 20.62 -35.83 -5.26
CA SER A 180 20.73 -36.83 -6.29
C SER A 180 22.17 -37.01 -6.77
N ARG A 181 23.16 -37.19 -5.87
CA ARG A 181 24.48 -37.77 -6.23
C ARG A 181 25.23 -38.22 -4.99
N ARG A 182 24.80 -39.32 -4.38
CA ARG A 182 25.73 -40.29 -3.75
C ARG A 182 25.28 -41.69 -4.11
N ARG A 183 25.70 -42.11 -5.29
CA ARG A 183 25.91 -43.54 -5.55
C ARG A 183 27.08 -43.96 -4.68
N ASN A 184 26.85 -44.72 -3.63
CA ASN A 184 27.87 -45.51 -3.01
C ASN A 184 27.79 -46.93 -3.57
N ARG A 185 28.84 -47.26 -4.30
CA ARG A 185 29.23 -48.63 -4.57
C ARG A 185 29.45 -49.35 -3.24
N THR A 186 28.73 -50.36 -2.98
CA THR A 186 29.23 -51.68 -2.50
C THR A 186 28.02 -52.56 -2.36
N GLY A 187 28.12 -53.65 -3.08
CA GLY A 187 27.20 -54.75 -3.14
C GLY A 187 27.22 -55.63 -1.91
N ARG A 188 26.18 -56.32 -1.75
CA ARG A 188 25.98 -57.76 -1.62
C ARG A 188 24.67 -58.06 -0.96
N CYS A 189 24.03 -59.01 -1.60
CA CYS A 189 22.84 -59.73 -1.11
C CYS A 189 23.04 -60.42 0.26
N ARG A 190 21.98 -60.41 1.05
CA ARG A 190 21.34 -61.63 1.56
C ARG A 190 19.94 -61.27 2.01
#